data_ebcdf14e5c5b71d5ca91c78ae5f6dbed
#
_entry.id   ebcdf14e5c5b71d5ca91c78ae5f6dbed
#
_cell.length_a   1.000
_cell.length_b   1.000
_cell.length_c   1.000
_cell.angle_alpha   90.00
_cell.angle_beta   90.00
_cell.angle_gamma   90.00
#
_symmetry.space_group_name_H-M   'P 1'
#
loop_
_entity.id
_entity.type
_entity.pdbx_description
1 polymer ?
#
loop_
_entity_poly.entity_id
_entity_poly.type
_entity_poly.pdbx_seq_one_letter_code
_entity_poly.pdbx_strand_id
1 'polypeptide(L)'
;MPRPKKCRSIGCNPLAVYFKPRGIPIFRLEETGLDMDELEALRLADFEGLYHEEAAAKMNVSRATFGRILNSARHKVADAIINGKALRIDKPTEKGEI
;
A
#
# COMPACT_ATOMS: atom_id res chain seq x y z
N MET A 1 25.57 -0.12 6.49
CA MET A 1 24.19 -0.09 6.59
C MET A 1 23.54 -0.07 5.24
N PRO A 2 22.63 -0.87 5.12
CA PRO A 2 22.02 -0.93 3.84
C PRO A 2 21.29 0.36 3.59
N ARG A 3 21.35 0.78 2.40
CA ARG A 3 20.61 1.89 2.06
C ARG A 3 19.19 1.55 2.09
N PRO A 4 18.42 2.34 2.73
CA PRO A 4 16.99 2.07 2.69
C PRO A 4 16.54 2.23 1.26
N LYS A 5 15.38 1.73 1.00
CA LYS A 5 14.77 1.93 -0.25
C LYS A 5 14.83 3.37 -0.61
N LYS A 6 15.07 3.64 -1.86
CA LYS A 6 15.06 4.96 -2.31
C LYS A 6 13.81 5.63 -1.88
N CYS A 7 13.89 6.84 -1.46
CA CYS A 7 12.74 7.57 -1.01
C CYS A 7 11.76 7.69 -2.13
N ARG A 8 10.63 7.13 -1.98
CA ARG A 8 9.51 7.34 -2.88
C ARG A 8 8.65 8.43 -2.29
N SER A 9 8.12 9.25 -3.16
CA SER A 9 7.24 10.30 -2.69
C SER A 9 5.88 9.73 -2.39
N ILE A 10 5.43 9.90 -1.18
CA ILE A 10 4.16 9.37 -0.74
C ILE A 10 3.35 10.50 -0.14
N GLY A 11 2.26 10.87 -0.83
CA GLY A 11 1.42 11.95 -0.39
C GLY A 11 0.23 11.52 0.42
N CYS A 12 0.08 10.23 0.64
CA CYS A 12 -1.10 9.71 1.30
C CYS A 12 -0.90 9.66 2.81
N ASN A 13 -1.93 10.01 3.52
CA ASN A 13 -1.92 9.94 4.97
C ASN A 13 -3.25 9.31 5.40
N PRO A 14 -3.31 7.97 5.45
CA PRO A 14 -4.59 7.31 5.65
C PRO A 14 -5.19 7.60 7.02
N LEU A 15 -6.49 7.78 7.04
CA LEU A 15 -7.21 7.99 8.28
C LEU A 15 -7.34 6.70 9.08
N ALA A 16 -7.33 5.58 8.42
CA ALA A 16 -7.41 4.28 9.07
C ALA A 16 -6.34 3.38 8.52
N VAL A 17 -5.82 2.51 9.36
CA VAL A 17 -4.72 1.63 8.95
C VAL A 17 -5.08 0.15 9.11
N TYR A 18 -6.34 -0.16 9.38
CA TYR A 18 -6.74 -1.54 9.54
C TYR A 18 -8.19 -1.72 9.09
N PHE A 19 -8.40 -2.59 8.13
CA PHE A 19 -9.73 -2.88 7.61
C PHE A 19 -9.98 -4.36 7.77
N LYS A 20 -11.13 -4.73 8.28
CA LYS A 20 -11.39 -6.14 8.52
C LYS A 20 -12.84 -6.47 8.24
N PRO A 21 -13.14 -7.74 7.97
CA PRO A 21 -14.51 -8.15 7.84
C PRO A 21 -15.28 -7.90 9.12
N ARG A 22 -16.48 -7.38 8.96
CA ARG A 22 -17.33 -7.08 10.09
C ARG A 22 -17.73 -8.36 10.79
N GLY A 23 -17.70 -8.34 12.11
CA GLY A 23 -18.20 -9.46 12.89
C GLY A 23 -17.22 -10.59 13.14
N ILE A 24 -16.04 -10.52 12.55
CA ILE A 24 -15.03 -11.56 12.79
C ILE A 24 -13.95 -10.96 13.67
N PRO A 25 -13.68 -11.56 14.83
CA PRO A 25 -12.68 -11.00 15.74
C PRO A 25 -11.28 -11.12 15.15
N ILE A 26 -10.45 -10.17 15.53
CA ILE A 26 -9.09 -10.05 14.98
C ILE A 26 -8.31 -11.34 15.12
N PHE A 27 -8.42 -12.02 16.26
CA PHE A 27 -7.60 -13.21 16.49
C PHE A 27 -7.97 -14.38 15.57
N ARG A 28 -9.08 -14.26 14.83
CA ARG A 28 -9.49 -15.31 13.90
C ARG A 28 -9.22 -14.95 12.46
N LEU A 29 -8.60 -13.80 12.21
CA LEU A 29 -8.39 -13.32 10.86
C LEU A 29 -6.96 -13.50 10.43
N GLU A 30 -6.79 -13.89 9.18
CA GLU A 30 -5.49 -13.73 8.53
C GLU A 30 -5.37 -12.30 8.09
N GLU A 31 -4.17 -11.82 7.97
CA GLU A 31 -3.90 -10.43 7.60
C GLU A 31 -3.06 -10.35 6.35
N THR A 32 -3.35 -9.34 5.55
CA THR A 32 -2.52 -8.98 4.41
C THR A 32 -1.97 -7.59 4.67
N GLY A 33 -0.67 -7.43 4.58
CA GLY A 33 -0.03 -6.13 4.83
C GLY A 33 0.17 -5.36 3.55
N LEU A 34 -0.26 -4.11 3.56
CA LEU A 34 -0.11 -3.22 2.42
C LEU A 34 0.90 -2.15 2.80
N ASP A 35 1.97 -2.04 2.05
CA ASP A 35 2.99 -1.03 2.32
C ASP A 35 2.50 0.35 1.91
N MET A 36 3.12 1.38 2.45
CA MET A 36 2.71 2.74 2.13
C MET A 36 2.90 3.08 0.65
N ASP A 37 3.94 2.57 0.01
CA ASP A 37 4.11 2.82 -1.41
C ASP A 37 3.03 2.11 -2.23
N GLU A 38 2.58 0.96 -1.77
CA GLU A 38 1.47 0.27 -2.44
C GLU A 38 0.18 1.05 -2.27
N LEU A 39 -0.05 1.58 -1.08
CA LEU A 39 -1.21 2.40 -0.84
C LEU A 39 -1.18 3.67 -1.70
N GLU A 40 -0.01 4.29 -1.81
CA GLU A 40 0.12 5.49 -2.63
C GLU A 40 -0.14 5.19 -4.10
N ALA A 41 0.35 4.04 -4.59
CA ALA A 41 0.08 3.66 -5.97
C ALA A 41 -1.41 3.49 -6.22
N LEU A 42 -2.11 2.86 -5.28
CA LEU A 42 -3.56 2.73 -5.38
C LEU A 42 -4.25 4.10 -5.37
N ARG A 43 -3.79 4.97 -4.50
CA ARG A 43 -4.39 6.29 -4.40
C ARG A 43 -4.24 7.05 -5.72
N LEU A 44 -3.05 7.04 -6.28
CA LEU A 44 -2.80 7.82 -7.48
C LEU A 44 -3.50 7.23 -8.71
N ALA A 45 -3.41 5.92 -8.88
CA ALA A 45 -3.95 5.30 -10.08
C ALA A 45 -5.44 5.04 -9.98
N ASP A 46 -5.89 4.48 -8.87
CA ASP A 46 -7.24 3.98 -8.78
C ASP A 46 -8.21 4.95 -8.12
N PHE A 47 -7.74 5.76 -7.19
CA PHE A 47 -8.61 6.73 -6.57
C PHE A 47 -8.59 8.06 -7.32
N GLU A 48 -7.39 8.56 -7.65
CA GLU A 48 -7.26 9.82 -8.37
C GLU A 48 -7.41 9.65 -9.88
N GLY A 49 -7.20 8.46 -10.38
CA GLY A 49 -7.39 8.20 -11.80
C GLY A 49 -6.26 8.67 -12.71
N LEU A 50 -5.06 8.80 -12.16
CA LEU A 50 -3.93 9.25 -12.97
C LEU A 50 -3.41 8.16 -13.87
N TYR A 51 -2.87 8.53 -15.02
CA TYR A 51 -2.17 7.59 -15.87
C TYR A 51 -0.89 7.14 -15.16
N HIS A 52 -0.42 5.94 -15.51
CA HIS A 52 0.75 5.35 -14.84
C HIS A 52 1.98 6.21 -14.95
N GLU A 53 2.18 6.88 -16.07
CA GLU A 53 3.35 7.75 -16.22
C GLU A 53 3.31 8.89 -15.25
N GLU A 54 2.15 9.49 -15.12
CA GLU A 54 1.96 10.61 -14.23
C GLU A 54 2.08 10.19 -12.78
N ALA A 55 1.46 9.06 -12.44
CA ALA A 55 1.52 8.53 -11.09
C ALA A 55 2.94 8.16 -10.71
N ALA A 56 3.67 7.53 -11.62
CA ALA A 56 5.05 7.15 -11.37
C ALA A 56 5.91 8.38 -11.11
N ALA A 57 5.69 9.43 -11.87
CA ALA A 57 6.45 10.67 -11.68
C ALA A 57 6.19 11.24 -10.30
N LYS A 58 4.94 11.20 -9.85
CA LYS A 58 4.61 11.73 -8.52
C LYS A 58 5.25 10.90 -7.41
N MET A 59 5.44 9.63 -7.63
CA MET A 59 6.10 8.77 -6.64
C MET A 59 7.62 8.72 -6.80
N ASN A 60 8.13 9.41 -7.81
CA ASN A 60 9.56 9.46 -8.07
C ASN A 60 10.11 8.07 -8.34
N VAL A 61 9.41 7.29 -9.15
CA VAL A 61 9.85 5.96 -9.57
C VAL A 61 9.64 5.83 -11.07
N SER A 62 10.25 4.81 -11.66
CA SER A 62 10.03 4.56 -13.07
C SER A 62 8.63 4.01 -13.30
N ARG A 63 8.16 4.11 -14.53
CA ARG A 63 6.85 3.59 -14.87
C ARG A 63 6.78 2.08 -14.63
N ALA A 64 7.86 1.36 -14.93
CA ALA A 64 7.89 -0.08 -14.72
C ALA A 64 7.81 -0.42 -13.23
N THR A 65 8.53 0.33 -12.40
CA THR A 65 8.48 0.12 -10.96
C THR A 65 7.08 0.43 -10.43
N PHE A 66 6.49 1.53 -10.92
CA PHE A 66 5.13 1.87 -10.51
C PHE A 66 4.17 0.74 -10.86
N GLY A 67 4.29 0.17 -12.04
CA GLY A 67 3.44 -0.94 -12.45
C GLY A 67 3.54 -2.13 -11.52
N ARG A 68 4.76 -2.46 -11.11
CA ARG A 68 4.95 -3.57 -10.18
C ARG A 68 4.35 -3.28 -8.82
N ILE A 69 4.55 -2.06 -8.33
CA ILE A 69 3.98 -1.67 -7.03
C ILE A 69 2.46 -1.73 -7.09
N LEU A 70 1.88 -1.19 -8.15
CA LEU A 70 0.44 -1.17 -8.28
C LEU A 70 -0.15 -2.57 -8.40
N ASN A 71 0.51 -3.43 -9.19
CA ASN A 71 0.02 -4.81 -9.32
C ASN A 71 0.05 -5.54 -8.01
N SER A 72 1.11 -5.35 -7.23
CA SER A 72 1.21 -5.95 -5.91
C SER A 72 0.10 -5.44 -5.00
N ALA A 73 -0.13 -4.13 -5.03
CA ALA A 73 -1.16 -3.52 -4.21
C ALA A 73 -2.54 -4.05 -4.56
N ARG A 74 -2.85 -4.13 -5.83
CA ARG A 74 -4.14 -4.61 -6.30
C ARG A 74 -4.37 -6.06 -5.92
N HIS A 75 -3.32 -6.88 -6.03
CA HIS A 75 -3.43 -8.27 -5.66
C HIS A 75 -3.73 -8.42 -4.17
N LYS A 76 -3.06 -7.64 -3.35
CA LYS A 76 -3.26 -7.71 -1.90
C LYS A 76 -4.67 -7.29 -1.50
N VAL A 77 -5.17 -6.24 -2.10
CA VAL A 77 -6.53 -5.80 -1.81
C VAL A 77 -7.54 -6.86 -2.25
N ALA A 78 -7.35 -7.40 -3.44
CA ALA A 78 -8.24 -8.44 -3.93
C ALA A 78 -8.19 -9.68 -3.05
N ASP A 79 -7.01 -10.07 -2.61
CA ASP A 79 -6.85 -11.21 -1.73
C ASP A 79 -7.61 -11.01 -0.42
N ALA A 80 -7.49 -9.83 0.15
CA ALA A 80 -8.18 -9.53 1.40
C ALA A 80 -9.68 -9.62 1.23
N ILE A 81 -10.19 -9.04 0.16
CA ILE A 81 -11.63 -9.01 -0.06
C ILE A 81 -12.17 -10.40 -0.39
N ILE A 82 -11.52 -11.09 -1.29
CA ILE A 82 -12.03 -12.39 -1.76
C ILE A 82 -11.93 -13.45 -0.68
N ASN A 83 -10.86 -13.43 0.09
CA ASN A 83 -10.64 -14.47 1.09
C ASN A 83 -10.99 -14.04 2.52
N GLY A 84 -11.58 -12.86 2.67
CA GLY A 84 -12.05 -12.41 3.98
C GLY A 84 -10.96 -12.16 4.98
N LYS A 85 -9.83 -11.59 4.52
CA LYS A 85 -8.72 -11.29 5.41
C LYS A 85 -8.78 -9.85 5.85
N ALA A 86 -8.08 -9.54 6.93
CA ALA A 86 -7.90 -8.16 7.32
C ALA A 86 -6.83 -7.52 6.43
N LEU A 87 -6.99 -6.25 6.15
CA LEU A 87 -6.02 -5.48 5.39
C LEU A 87 -5.37 -4.51 6.34
N ARG A 88 -4.06 -4.70 6.55
CA ARG A 88 -3.29 -3.89 7.48
C ARG A 88 -2.40 -2.95 6.68
N ILE A 89 -2.44 -1.67 6.98
CA ILE A 89 -1.57 -0.71 6.31
C ILE A 89 -0.33 -0.53 7.14
N ASP A 90 0.81 -0.88 6.57
CA ASP A 90 2.07 -0.92 7.29
C ASP A 90 2.81 0.40 7.12
N LYS A 91 2.69 1.26 8.09
CA LYS A 91 3.40 2.52 8.06
C LYS A 91 4.86 2.29 8.43
N PRO A 92 5.75 3.10 7.87
CA PRO A 92 7.15 2.98 8.25
C PRO A 92 7.30 3.27 9.73
N THR A 93 8.20 2.51 10.40
CA THR A 93 8.47 2.75 11.80
C THR A 93 9.33 3.96 11.91
N GLU A 94 9.06 4.69 12.87
CA GLU A 94 9.91 5.78 13.10
C GLU A 94 11.05 5.41 13.89
N LYS A 95 11.22 5.04 14.27
CA LYS A 95 12.10 4.72 14.83
C LYS A 95 12.86 4.10 14.66
N GLY A 96 12.60 3.99 14.26
CA GLY A 96 13.02 3.51 13.96
C GLY A 96 13.78 3.61 14.02
N GLU A 97 13.66 3.83 14.09
CA GLU A 97 14.01 4.00 13.98
C GLU A 97 14.68 4.22 14.65
N ILE A 98 14.88 4.36 15.07
CA ILE A 98 15.41 4.57 15.58
C ILE A 98 15.90 4.46 15.65
#